data_0d52b35f534c1a2ccb710f9304ee2a1d
#
_entry.id   0d52b35f534c1a2ccb710f9304ee2a1d
#
_cell.length_a   1.000
_cell.length_b   1.000
_cell.length_c   1.000
_cell.angle_alpha   90.00
_cell.angle_beta   90.00
_cell.angle_gamma   90.00
#
_symmetry.space_group_name_H-M   'P 1'
#
loop_
_entity.id
_entity.type
_entity.pdbx_description
1 polymer ?
#
loop_
_entity_poly.entity_id
_entity_poly.type
_entity_poly.pdbx_seq_one_letter_code
_entity_poly.pdbx_strand_id
1 'polypeptide(L)'
;NYTFKNSSNDTINNLYAGMWVDPSIANFNYTDYYTPGGGFTWYDNLNGFDESEDLAGFERNIAYQYDTDGDDGWSESYLGISVLGGSIPLKNIESNYSQWVWTNSNNSDYPAYSMPLNDNERYEKMRSSVPKGTGPEYTSQGYPSAENSWLFLLSAGPIGANAPNIDADGDIDSTFWTLAPGDSCSLAFTIVCGLWSSGYGEDIPGRRGNLYVNYDWAQKAYDGEDKNRNNILDIGEDSNDNEKIDRYILPAPPPTPNLHVELESRKVILYWQNNAESFLDPISQEKDFEGYKIYGARKTNNEVLNEFSLLLETD
;
A
#
# COMPACT_ATOMS: atom_id res chain seq x y z
N ASN A 1 -9.46 1.18 -6.72
CA ASN A 1 -10.78 1.45 -6.16
C ASN A 1 -11.84 0.64 -6.91
N TYR A 2 -12.68 -0.07 -6.19
CA TYR A 2 -13.71 -0.93 -6.76
C TYR A 2 -15.08 -0.47 -6.22
N THR A 3 -16.08 -0.46 -7.10
CA THR A 3 -17.45 -0.17 -6.73
C THR A 3 -18.32 -1.40 -7.02
N PHE A 4 -19.02 -1.86 -6.00
CA PHE A 4 -19.94 -2.99 -6.06
C PHE A 4 -21.36 -2.45 -6.07
N LYS A 5 -22.13 -2.82 -7.09
CA LYS A 5 -23.53 -2.41 -7.23
C LYS A 5 -24.44 -3.62 -7.18
N ASN A 6 -25.47 -3.58 -6.35
CA ASN A 6 -26.51 -4.58 -6.33
C ASN A 6 -27.49 -4.36 -7.49
N SER A 7 -27.43 -5.19 -8.52
CA SER A 7 -28.34 -5.16 -9.67
C SER A 7 -29.47 -6.19 -9.57
N SER A 8 -29.56 -6.90 -8.44
CA SER A 8 -30.63 -7.86 -8.19
C SER A 8 -31.87 -7.18 -7.57
N ASN A 9 -32.94 -7.96 -7.38
CA ASN A 9 -34.14 -7.50 -6.67
C ASN A 9 -34.12 -7.81 -5.17
N ASP A 10 -33.08 -8.49 -4.68
CA ASP A 10 -32.95 -8.92 -3.31
C ASP A 10 -31.82 -8.16 -2.61
N THR A 11 -31.94 -7.96 -1.30
CA THR A 11 -30.86 -7.39 -0.48
C THR A 11 -29.74 -8.40 -0.32
N ILE A 12 -28.52 -7.98 -0.63
CA ILE A 12 -27.30 -8.76 -0.41
C ILE A 12 -26.83 -8.51 1.03
N ASN A 13 -26.61 -9.59 1.76
CA ASN A 13 -26.06 -9.58 3.11
C ASN A 13 -24.71 -10.27 3.13
N ASN A 14 -23.85 -9.89 4.05
CA ASN A 14 -22.54 -10.51 4.25
C ASN A 14 -21.68 -10.55 2.96
N LEU A 15 -21.63 -9.41 2.27
CA LEU A 15 -20.77 -9.26 1.08
C LEU A 15 -19.33 -9.09 1.52
N TYR A 16 -18.46 -9.96 1.02
CA TYR A 16 -17.01 -9.84 1.15
C TYR A 16 -16.39 -9.55 -0.21
N ALA A 17 -15.37 -8.72 -0.22
CA ALA A 17 -14.55 -8.48 -1.40
C ALA A 17 -13.09 -8.76 -1.06
N GLY A 18 -12.37 -9.44 -1.96
CA GLY A 18 -10.99 -9.83 -1.72
C GLY A 18 -10.09 -9.64 -2.93
N MET A 19 -8.83 -9.39 -2.66
CA MET A 19 -7.75 -9.41 -3.64
C MET A 19 -6.97 -10.70 -3.47
N TRP A 20 -7.10 -11.57 -4.46
CA TRP A 20 -6.29 -12.77 -4.58
C TRP A 20 -5.01 -12.44 -5.32
N VAL A 21 -3.86 -12.87 -4.79
CA VAL A 21 -2.54 -12.53 -5.32
C VAL A 21 -1.69 -13.80 -5.41
N ASP A 22 -1.09 -13.98 -6.57
CA ASP A 22 -0.09 -14.98 -6.85
C ASP A 22 1.22 -14.27 -7.19
N PRO A 23 1.94 -13.75 -6.18
CA PRO A 23 3.15 -13.02 -6.40
C PRO A 23 4.33 -13.96 -6.59
N SER A 24 5.39 -13.44 -7.17
CA SER A 24 6.68 -14.09 -7.21
C SER A 24 7.74 -13.03 -6.88
N ILE A 25 8.38 -13.18 -5.75
CA ILE A 25 9.52 -12.35 -5.36
C ILE A 25 10.75 -13.12 -5.80
N ALA A 26 11.42 -12.66 -6.85
CA ALA A 26 12.55 -13.35 -7.45
C ALA A 26 13.44 -12.37 -8.21
N ASN A 27 14.66 -12.81 -8.51
CA ASN A 27 15.61 -12.03 -9.27
C ASN A 27 15.08 -11.69 -10.69
N PHE A 28 15.21 -10.43 -11.08
CA PHE A 28 14.82 -9.97 -12.42
C PHE A 28 15.60 -10.65 -13.55
N ASN A 29 16.88 -11.01 -13.33
CA ASN A 29 17.71 -11.73 -14.31
C ASN A 29 17.47 -13.23 -14.31
N TYR A 30 16.30 -13.63 -14.02
CA TYR A 30 15.75 -14.97 -13.96
C TYR A 30 16.20 -15.91 -15.09
N THR A 31 16.37 -15.41 -16.31
CA THR A 31 16.82 -16.19 -17.46
C THR A 31 18.27 -16.68 -17.35
N ASP A 32 19.12 -16.01 -16.59
CA ASP A 32 20.53 -16.39 -16.40
C ASP A 32 20.67 -17.51 -15.36
N TYR A 33 19.72 -17.61 -14.43
CA TYR A 33 19.66 -18.68 -13.42
C TYR A 33 18.80 -19.87 -13.85
N TYR A 34 17.99 -19.70 -14.87
CA TYR A 34 17.14 -20.76 -15.39
C TYR A 34 17.91 -21.70 -16.29
N THR A 35 18.60 -22.65 -15.71
CA THR A 35 19.11 -23.80 -16.46
C THR A 35 18.02 -24.84 -16.60
N PRO A 36 17.83 -25.49 -17.78
CA PRO A 36 16.90 -26.59 -17.93
C PRO A 36 17.17 -27.67 -16.88
N GLY A 37 16.22 -27.87 -15.95
CA GLY A 37 16.35 -28.79 -14.79
C GLY A 37 16.86 -28.14 -13.51
N GLY A 38 17.11 -26.83 -13.47
CA GLY A 38 17.33 -26.06 -12.26
C GLY A 38 16.00 -25.74 -11.56
N GLY A 39 16.01 -25.60 -10.25
CA GLY A 39 14.86 -25.17 -9.47
C GLY A 39 14.42 -23.74 -9.82
N PHE A 40 13.15 -23.47 -9.60
CA PHE A 40 12.63 -22.10 -9.73
C PHE A 40 12.88 -21.36 -8.42
N THR A 41 13.53 -20.21 -8.47
CA THR A 41 13.79 -19.33 -7.32
C THR A 41 12.52 -18.82 -6.64
N TRP A 42 11.39 -18.83 -7.31
CA TRP A 42 10.06 -18.44 -6.78
C TRP A 42 9.41 -19.44 -5.82
N TYR A 43 9.97 -20.63 -5.61
CA TYR A 43 9.45 -21.61 -4.65
C TYR A 43 10.01 -21.46 -3.23
N ASP A 44 10.88 -20.49 -3.01
CA ASP A 44 11.51 -20.16 -1.73
C ASP A 44 10.87 -18.96 -1.03
N ASN A 45 9.68 -18.57 -1.47
CA ASN A 45 8.92 -17.47 -0.90
C ASN A 45 8.11 -17.89 0.33
N LEU A 46 7.96 -16.95 1.24
CA LEU A 46 7.04 -17.03 2.38
C LEU A 46 6.09 -15.84 2.42
N ASN A 47 4.95 -16.08 3.04
CA ASN A 47 3.93 -15.06 3.23
C ASN A 47 3.80 -14.67 4.71
N GLY A 48 3.32 -13.45 4.94
CA GLY A 48 2.95 -12.97 6.26
C GLY A 48 1.74 -12.04 6.22
N PHE A 49 1.23 -11.76 7.41
CA PHE A 49 0.17 -10.79 7.61
C PHE A 49 0.52 -9.92 8.81
N ASP A 50 0.60 -8.63 8.60
CA ASP A 50 1.01 -7.66 9.61
C ASP A 50 -0.17 -6.80 10.04
N GLU A 51 -0.51 -6.92 11.32
CA GLU A 51 -1.59 -6.20 12.00
C GLU A 51 -1.03 -5.04 12.86
N SER A 52 0.23 -4.63 12.66
CA SER A 52 0.82 -3.53 13.44
C SER A 52 0.12 -2.21 13.16
N GLU A 53 0.01 -1.38 14.18
CA GLU A 53 -0.59 -0.06 14.06
C GLU A 53 0.32 0.93 13.33
N ASP A 54 -0.28 1.83 12.57
CA ASP A 54 0.37 3.00 12.02
C ASP A 54 0.52 4.11 13.08
N LEU A 55 1.08 5.26 12.69
CA LEU A 55 1.27 6.38 13.61
C LEU A 55 -0.05 7.01 14.10
N ALA A 56 -1.16 6.75 13.43
CA ALA A 56 -2.48 7.23 13.81
C ALA A 56 -3.26 6.22 14.68
N GLY A 57 -2.67 5.05 14.96
CA GLY A 57 -3.26 4.00 15.80
C GLY A 57 -4.24 3.08 15.07
N PHE A 58 -4.17 3.03 13.73
CA PHE A 58 -4.95 2.08 12.92
C PHE A 58 -4.09 0.90 12.52
N GLU A 59 -4.66 -0.30 12.57
CA GLU A 59 -4.01 -1.50 12.07
C GLU A 59 -3.75 -1.41 10.56
N ARG A 60 -2.52 -1.74 10.14
CA ARG A 60 -2.13 -1.74 8.73
C ARG A 60 -2.77 -2.87 7.93
N ASN A 61 -2.97 -4.03 8.55
CA ASN A 61 -3.55 -5.21 7.92
C ASN A 61 -2.94 -5.52 6.55
N ILE A 62 -1.60 -5.57 6.48
CA ILE A 62 -0.83 -5.83 5.26
C ILE A 62 -0.62 -7.32 5.10
N ALA A 63 -1.21 -7.93 4.07
CA ALA A 63 -0.82 -9.23 3.57
C ALA A 63 0.38 -9.09 2.65
N TYR A 64 1.46 -9.84 2.86
CA TYR A 64 2.70 -9.67 2.10
C TYR A 64 3.39 -10.99 1.79
N GLN A 65 4.27 -10.94 0.79
CA GLN A 65 5.20 -12.01 0.46
C GLN A 65 6.62 -11.46 0.41
N TYR A 66 7.59 -12.31 0.71
CA TYR A 66 9.02 -12.04 0.62
C TYR A 66 9.77 -13.31 0.23
N ASP A 67 10.94 -13.13 -0.33
CA ASP A 67 11.93 -14.16 -0.59
C ASP A 67 12.75 -14.40 0.69
N THR A 68 13.00 -15.66 1.08
CA THR A 68 13.59 -15.98 2.38
C THR A 68 15.09 -15.72 2.43
N ASP A 69 15.80 -15.88 1.33
CA ASP A 69 17.25 -15.66 1.24
C ASP A 69 17.61 -14.41 0.40
N GLY A 70 16.61 -13.80 -0.26
CA GLY A 70 16.78 -12.60 -1.04
C GLY A 70 17.62 -12.80 -2.30
N ASP A 71 17.75 -14.03 -2.81
CA ASP A 71 18.52 -14.37 -4.01
C ASP A 71 19.94 -13.75 -3.97
N ASP A 72 20.67 -13.92 -2.87
CA ASP A 72 22.00 -13.33 -2.67
C ASP A 72 22.05 -11.79 -2.83
N GLY A 73 21.00 -11.07 -2.46
CA GLY A 73 20.90 -9.61 -2.55
C GLY A 73 20.20 -9.09 -3.80
N TRP A 74 19.60 -9.95 -4.61
CA TRP A 74 18.91 -9.55 -5.83
C TRP A 74 17.40 -9.36 -5.65
N SER A 75 16.83 -9.98 -4.60
CA SER A 75 15.38 -9.98 -4.33
C SER A 75 15.03 -9.56 -2.90
N GLU A 76 15.83 -8.69 -2.30
CA GLU A 76 15.63 -8.17 -0.95
C GLU A 76 14.41 -7.23 -0.87
N SER A 77 13.22 -7.76 -1.11
CA SER A 77 12.01 -6.96 -1.20
C SER A 77 10.78 -7.66 -0.64
N TYR A 78 9.77 -6.85 -0.37
CA TYR A 78 8.41 -7.25 -0.02
C TYR A 78 7.45 -6.77 -1.09
N LEU A 79 6.44 -7.58 -1.37
CA LEU A 79 5.21 -7.15 -2.02
C LEU A 79 4.07 -7.30 -1.03
N GLY A 80 3.36 -6.22 -0.74
CA GLY A 80 2.24 -6.20 0.18
C GLY A 80 0.96 -5.68 -0.46
N ILE A 81 -0.16 -6.15 0.06
CA ILE A 81 -1.49 -5.58 -0.23
C ILE A 81 -2.22 -5.26 1.06
N SER A 82 -3.03 -4.23 1.03
CA SER A 82 -3.92 -3.88 2.14
C SER A 82 -5.17 -3.16 1.66
N VAL A 83 -6.14 -2.99 2.56
CA VAL A 83 -7.35 -2.19 2.36
C VAL A 83 -7.08 -0.79 2.89
N LEU A 84 -7.27 0.24 2.05
CA LEU A 84 -7.11 1.64 2.45
C LEU A 84 -8.40 2.24 3.03
N GLY A 85 -9.56 1.69 2.67
CA GLY A 85 -10.87 2.18 3.08
C GLY A 85 -11.94 1.92 2.03
N GLY A 86 -13.08 2.57 2.19
CA GLY A 86 -14.21 2.39 1.28
C GLY A 86 -15.41 3.26 1.65
N SER A 87 -16.61 2.81 1.30
CA SER A 87 -17.86 3.45 1.72
C SER A 87 -18.12 3.32 3.22
N ILE A 88 -17.44 2.39 3.88
CA ILE A 88 -17.49 2.13 5.31
C ILE A 88 -16.24 2.73 5.95
N PRO A 89 -16.33 3.38 7.11
CA PRO A 89 -15.15 3.82 7.86
C PRO A 89 -14.15 2.69 8.08
N LEU A 90 -12.86 2.97 7.92
CA LEU A 90 -11.81 1.94 7.93
C LEU A 90 -11.85 1.08 9.21
N LYS A 91 -12.11 1.69 10.37
CA LYS A 91 -12.23 0.99 11.66
C LYS A 91 -13.34 -0.08 11.71
N ASN A 92 -14.31 -0.03 10.78
CA ASN A 92 -15.44 -0.94 10.70
C ASN A 92 -15.27 -1.96 9.55
N ILE A 93 -14.12 -1.97 8.89
CA ILE A 93 -13.78 -2.95 7.86
C ILE A 93 -12.92 -4.04 8.50
N GLU A 94 -13.48 -5.24 8.62
CA GLU A 94 -12.71 -6.40 9.05
C GLU A 94 -11.90 -6.94 7.87
N SER A 95 -10.59 -7.12 8.07
CA SER A 95 -9.70 -7.72 7.08
C SER A 95 -9.40 -9.17 7.45
N ASN A 96 -9.54 -10.07 6.49
CA ASN A 96 -9.27 -11.49 6.65
C ASN A 96 -8.15 -11.93 5.73
N TYR A 97 -7.24 -12.73 6.26
CA TYR A 97 -6.09 -13.24 5.56
C TYR A 97 -6.12 -14.74 5.40
N SER A 98 -5.92 -15.21 4.16
CA SER A 98 -5.77 -16.62 3.82
C SER A 98 -4.61 -16.84 2.87
N GLN A 99 -3.95 -17.99 2.98
CA GLN A 99 -2.90 -18.42 2.05
C GLN A 99 -3.00 -19.90 1.75
N TRP A 100 -2.51 -20.33 0.60
CA TRP A 100 -2.41 -21.73 0.20
C TRP A 100 -1.38 -21.92 -0.90
N VAL A 101 -1.01 -23.17 -1.18
CA VAL A 101 -0.06 -23.49 -2.26
C VAL A 101 -0.81 -23.64 -3.58
N TRP A 102 -0.29 -23.05 -4.62
CA TRP A 102 -0.92 -23.04 -5.95
C TRP A 102 -1.29 -24.41 -6.51
N THR A 103 -0.37 -25.36 -6.40
CA THR A 103 -0.50 -26.65 -7.08
C THR A 103 -1.21 -27.73 -6.29
N ASN A 104 -1.49 -27.51 -5.02
CA ASN A 104 -2.02 -28.52 -4.12
C ASN A 104 -3.47 -28.27 -3.78
N SER A 105 -4.34 -29.16 -4.25
CA SER A 105 -5.73 -29.21 -3.80
C SER A 105 -5.85 -29.56 -2.31
N ASN A 106 -4.86 -30.25 -1.78
CA ASN A 106 -4.85 -30.68 -0.37
C ASN A 106 -3.42 -30.63 0.18
N ASN A 107 -3.22 -29.82 1.21
CA ASN A 107 -1.96 -29.77 1.94
C ASN A 107 -2.08 -30.65 3.19
N SER A 108 -1.42 -31.82 3.20
CA SER A 108 -1.48 -32.78 4.30
C SER A 108 -0.77 -32.29 5.57
N ASP A 109 0.28 -31.49 5.41
CA ASP A 109 1.09 -30.98 6.52
C ASP A 109 0.42 -29.76 7.17
N TYR A 110 -0.25 -28.95 6.36
CA TYR A 110 -0.96 -27.75 6.80
C TYR A 110 -2.40 -27.71 6.23
N PRO A 111 -3.34 -28.52 6.76
CA PRO A 111 -4.70 -28.65 6.19
C PRO A 111 -5.47 -27.32 6.09
N ALA A 112 -5.28 -26.40 7.05
CA ALA A 112 -5.91 -25.09 7.04
C ALA A 112 -5.46 -24.22 5.85
N TYR A 113 -4.33 -24.54 5.25
CA TYR A 113 -3.71 -23.85 4.13
C TYR A 113 -3.90 -24.60 2.80
N SER A 114 -4.90 -25.45 2.72
CA SER A 114 -5.29 -26.12 1.49
C SER A 114 -6.05 -25.19 0.54
N MET A 115 -5.90 -25.45 -0.75
CA MET A 115 -6.65 -24.74 -1.78
C MET A 115 -8.16 -24.99 -1.63
N PRO A 116 -9.02 -23.94 -1.67
CA PRO A 116 -10.47 -24.13 -1.63
C PRO A 116 -10.99 -24.79 -2.92
N LEU A 117 -11.77 -25.85 -2.78
CA LEU A 117 -12.24 -26.68 -3.90
C LEU A 117 -13.65 -26.33 -4.38
N ASN A 118 -14.44 -25.64 -3.56
CA ASN A 118 -15.83 -25.30 -3.85
C ASN A 118 -16.18 -23.91 -3.35
N ASP A 119 -17.35 -23.41 -3.69
CA ASP A 119 -17.77 -22.05 -3.38
C ASP A 119 -17.93 -21.79 -1.87
N ASN A 120 -18.36 -22.79 -1.10
CA ASN A 120 -18.45 -22.64 0.35
C ASN A 120 -17.05 -22.48 0.97
N GLU A 121 -16.08 -23.27 0.55
CA GLU A 121 -14.70 -23.15 1.03
C GLU A 121 -14.06 -21.84 0.59
N ARG A 122 -14.35 -21.35 -0.62
CA ARG A 122 -13.91 -20.02 -1.09
C ARG A 122 -14.49 -18.92 -0.23
N TYR A 123 -15.78 -19.00 0.08
CA TYR A 123 -16.46 -18.02 0.93
C TYR A 123 -15.90 -18.06 2.37
N GLU A 124 -15.63 -19.26 2.92
CA GLU A 124 -14.97 -19.39 4.23
C GLU A 124 -13.58 -18.73 4.25
N LYS A 125 -12.81 -18.86 3.16
CA LYS A 125 -11.51 -18.18 3.01
C LYS A 125 -11.63 -16.66 2.97
N MET A 126 -12.77 -16.13 2.54
CA MET A 126 -13.01 -14.69 2.50
C MET A 126 -13.51 -14.14 3.83
N ARG A 127 -14.23 -14.92 4.62
CA ARG A 127 -14.86 -14.44 5.86
C ARG A 127 -14.08 -14.77 7.13
N SER A 128 -12.96 -15.45 7.02
CA SER A 128 -12.13 -15.82 8.16
C SER A 128 -10.65 -15.90 7.80
N SER A 129 -9.81 -15.44 8.71
CA SER A 129 -8.37 -15.62 8.58
C SER A 129 -7.96 -17.08 8.83
N VAL A 130 -6.87 -17.52 8.18
CA VAL A 130 -6.25 -18.80 8.52
C VAL A 130 -5.74 -18.79 9.96
N PRO A 131 -5.89 -19.90 10.71
CA PRO A 131 -5.42 -19.95 12.07
C PRO A 131 -3.88 -19.86 12.13
N LYS A 132 -3.38 -19.05 13.06
CA LYS A 132 -1.94 -19.02 13.35
C LYS A 132 -1.54 -20.25 14.14
N GLY A 133 -0.48 -20.93 13.70
CA GLY A 133 0.11 -22.08 14.40
C GLY A 133 1.25 -21.69 15.32
N THR A 134 1.77 -22.65 16.06
CA THR A 134 2.91 -22.50 16.96
C THR A 134 3.85 -23.70 16.80
N GLY A 135 5.14 -23.49 16.99
CA GLY A 135 6.16 -24.53 16.85
C GLY A 135 7.22 -24.17 15.82
N PRO A 136 8.28 -24.98 15.68
CA PRO A 136 9.39 -24.68 14.78
C PRO A 136 9.01 -24.72 13.29
N GLU A 137 7.88 -25.34 12.96
CA GLU A 137 7.34 -25.41 11.60
C GLU A 137 6.59 -24.15 11.17
N TYR A 138 6.46 -23.16 12.07
CA TYR A 138 5.82 -21.87 11.79
C TYR A 138 6.81 -20.73 11.96
N THR A 139 6.61 -19.68 11.17
CA THR A 139 7.32 -18.41 11.34
C THR A 139 6.98 -17.76 12.68
N SER A 140 7.69 -16.71 13.06
CA SER A 140 7.37 -15.89 14.24
C SER A 140 5.95 -15.33 14.24
N GLN A 141 5.32 -15.23 13.08
CA GLN A 141 3.93 -14.77 12.91
C GLN A 141 2.89 -15.92 12.94
N GLY A 142 3.33 -17.16 13.09
CA GLY A 142 2.44 -18.32 13.13
C GLY A 142 1.97 -18.83 11.76
N TYR A 143 2.68 -18.50 10.67
CA TYR A 143 2.45 -19.05 9.34
C TYR A 143 3.48 -20.14 9.00
N PRO A 144 3.15 -21.09 8.08
CA PRO A 144 4.10 -22.13 7.70
C PRO A 144 5.45 -21.55 7.26
N SER A 145 6.54 -22.12 7.80
CA SER A 145 7.92 -21.75 7.47
C SER A 145 8.50 -22.59 6.33
N ALA A 146 7.74 -23.53 5.78
CA ALA A 146 8.14 -24.27 4.59
C ALA A 146 7.99 -23.38 3.35
N GLU A 147 9.10 -23.09 2.72
CA GLU A 147 9.17 -22.36 1.45
C GLU A 147 8.38 -23.08 0.35
N ASN A 148 7.64 -22.32 -0.40
CA ASN A 148 6.82 -22.86 -1.50
C ASN A 148 6.29 -21.72 -2.42
N SER A 149 5.59 -22.11 -3.49
CA SER A 149 4.79 -21.20 -4.29
C SER A 149 3.51 -20.80 -3.56
N TRP A 150 3.65 -20.07 -2.47
CA TRP A 150 2.54 -19.57 -1.68
C TRP A 150 1.85 -18.42 -2.41
N LEU A 151 0.55 -18.49 -2.46
CA LEU A 151 -0.29 -17.37 -2.83
C LEU A 151 -1.18 -16.99 -1.65
N PHE A 152 -1.75 -15.79 -1.71
CA PHE A 152 -2.57 -15.29 -0.61
C PHE A 152 -3.80 -14.54 -1.08
N LEU A 153 -4.75 -14.43 -0.19
CA LEU A 153 -5.98 -13.67 -0.32
C LEU A 153 -6.10 -12.73 0.87
N LEU A 154 -6.20 -11.45 0.59
CA LEU A 154 -6.69 -10.47 1.55
C LEU A 154 -8.12 -10.13 1.19
N SER A 155 -9.05 -10.32 2.11
CA SER A 155 -10.45 -9.99 1.94
C SER A 155 -10.92 -9.03 3.02
N ALA A 156 -11.96 -8.29 2.70
CA ALA A 156 -12.58 -7.32 3.58
C ALA A 156 -14.10 -7.51 3.60
N GLY A 157 -14.69 -7.43 4.78
CA GLY A 157 -16.13 -7.55 4.93
C GLY A 157 -16.58 -7.98 6.32
N PRO A 158 -17.94 -8.01 6.53
CA PRO A 158 -18.94 -7.72 5.52
C PRO A 158 -18.99 -6.23 5.15
N ILE A 159 -19.18 -5.93 3.86
CA ILE A 159 -19.30 -4.57 3.33
C ILE A 159 -20.70 -4.32 2.78
N GLY A 160 -21.12 -3.04 2.71
CA GLY A 160 -22.41 -2.63 2.19
C GLY A 160 -22.56 -1.11 2.16
N ALA A 161 -23.76 -0.64 1.82
CA ALA A 161 -24.11 0.78 1.81
C ALA A 161 -24.96 1.17 3.02
N ASN A 162 -25.62 0.21 3.64
CA ASN A 162 -26.61 0.44 4.70
C ASN A 162 -26.16 -0.23 6.00
N ALA A 163 -25.80 0.57 6.97
CA ALA A 163 -25.63 0.14 8.35
C ALA A 163 -26.97 0.18 9.06
N PRO A 164 -27.45 -0.90 9.68
CA PRO A 164 -28.77 -0.92 10.28
C PRO A 164 -28.87 -0.13 11.58
N ASN A 165 -27.80 -0.02 12.36
CA ASN A 165 -27.80 0.71 13.61
C ASN A 165 -26.43 1.25 13.97
N ILE A 166 -26.40 2.48 14.48
CA ILE A 166 -25.25 3.02 15.22
C ILE A 166 -25.51 2.66 16.68
N ASP A 167 -24.56 2.02 17.35
CA ASP A 167 -24.70 1.69 18.76
C ASP A 167 -24.65 2.94 19.67
N ALA A 168 -24.81 2.76 20.97
CA ALA A 168 -24.84 3.86 21.92
C ALA A 168 -23.51 4.63 22.02
N ASP A 169 -22.40 4.01 21.60
CA ASP A 169 -21.06 4.58 21.60
C ASP A 169 -20.69 5.22 20.25
N GLY A 170 -21.61 5.15 19.27
CA GLY A 170 -21.40 5.69 17.92
C GLY A 170 -20.67 4.74 16.98
N ASP A 171 -20.42 3.51 17.37
CA ASP A 171 -19.83 2.49 16.53
C ASP A 171 -20.88 1.77 15.68
N ILE A 172 -20.48 1.42 14.45
CA ILE A 172 -21.33 0.73 13.51
C ILE A 172 -21.05 -0.77 13.62
N ASP A 173 -22.09 -1.57 13.88
CA ASP A 173 -21.94 -3.01 13.86
C ASP A 173 -21.78 -3.52 12.43
N SER A 174 -20.54 -3.89 12.07
CA SER A 174 -20.18 -4.37 10.74
C SER A 174 -20.87 -5.68 10.34
N THR A 175 -21.39 -6.45 11.30
CA THR A 175 -22.10 -7.70 11.02
C THR A 175 -23.45 -7.47 10.33
N PHE A 176 -23.96 -6.23 10.33
CA PHE A 176 -25.25 -5.86 9.75
C PHE A 176 -25.16 -5.04 8.47
N TRP A 177 -23.97 -4.88 7.90
CA TRP A 177 -23.85 -4.19 6.63
C TRP A 177 -24.60 -4.92 5.51
N THR A 178 -25.44 -4.17 4.79
CA THR A 178 -26.26 -4.69 3.71
C THR A 178 -26.13 -3.86 2.46
N LEU A 179 -26.43 -4.47 1.30
CA LEU A 179 -26.50 -3.78 0.01
C LEU A 179 -27.88 -4.02 -0.59
N ALA A 180 -28.78 -3.03 -0.47
CA ALA A 180 -30.13 -3.12 -1.01
C ALA A 180 -30.16 -3.05 -2.54
N PRO A 181 -31.24 -3.47 -3.21
CA PRO A 181 -31.40 -3.36 -4.66
C PRO A 181 -31.13 -1.93 -5.16
N GLY A 182 -30.22 -1.79 -6.12
CA GLY A 182 -29.81 -0.50 -6.70
C GLY A 182 -28.70 0.23 -5.97
N ASP A 183 -28.41 -0.12 -4.73
CA ASP A 183 -27.35 0.49 -3.92
C ASP A 183 -25.96 0.07 -4.41
N SER A 184 -24.99 0.89 -4.02
CA SER A 184 -23.56 0.64 -4.30
C SER A 184 -22.71 0.91 -3.07
N CYS A 185 -21.65 0.12 -2.90
CA CYS A 185 -20.57 0.39 -1.94
C CYS A 185 -19.22 0.31 -2.64
N SER A 186 -18.21 0.89 -2.06
CA SER A 186 -16.84 0.88 -2.63
C SER A 186 -15.83 0.37 -1.63
N LEU A 187 -14.71 -0.14 -2.16
CA LEU A 187 -13.54 -0.57 -1.41
C LEU A 187 -12.28 -0.22 -2.19
N ALA A 188 -11.28 0.31 -1.50
CA ALA A 188 -9.98 0.64 -2.05
C ALA A 188 -8.92 -0.30 -1.50
N PHE A 189 -8.21 -1.00 -2.39
CA PHE A 189 -7.01 -1.76 -2.07
C PHE A 189 -5.76 -0.99 -2.51
N THR A 190 -4.66 -1.21 -1.81
CA THR A 190 -3.34 -0.79 -2.25
C THR A 190 -2.47 -2.00 -2.55
N ILE A 191 -1.52 -1.82 -3.47
CA ILE A 191 -0.37 -2.71 -3.69
C ILE A 191 0.85 -1.87 -3.38
N VAL A 192 1.67 -2.31 -2.45
CA VAL A 192 2.89 -1.63 -2.02
C VAL A 192 4.07 -2.58 -2.09
N CYS A 193 5.23 -2.04 -2.45
CA CYS A 193 6.48 -2.77 -2.36
C CYS A 193 7.36 -2.11 -1.30
N GLY A 194 8.29 -2.87 -0.76
CA GLY A 194 9.28 -2.35 0.19
C GLY A 194 10.58 -3.12 0.09
N LEU A 195 11.70 -2.45 0.29
CA LEU A 195 13.00 -3.11 0.41
C LEU A 195 13.20 -3.58 1.85
N TRP A 196 14.00 -4.61 2.03
CA TRP A 196 14.46 -5.01 3.36
C TRP A 196 15.28 -3.88 3.98
N SER A 197 15.06 -3.62 5.25
CA SER A 197 15.81 -2.56 5.94
C SER A 197 17.20 -3.00 6.39
N SER A 198 17.48 -4.31 6.46
CA SER A 198 18.81 -4.87 6.79
C SER A 198 18.88 -6.38 6.58
N GLY A 199 19.93 -6.85 5.94
CA GLY A 199 20.48 -8.23 5.90
C GLY A 199 19.49 -9.40 5.73
N TYR A 200 20.01 -10.55 5.35
CA TYR A 200 19.25 -11.79 5.12
C TYR A 200 18.74 -12.44 6.43
N GLY A 201 17.72 -13.31 6.33
CA GLY A 201 17.25 -14.20 7.37
C GLY A 201 15.76 -13.96 7.74
N GLU A 202 15.40 -14.25 8.98
CA GLU A 202 14.00 -14.24 9.44
C GLU A 202 13.29 -12.89 9.21
N ASP A 203 12.06 -12.95 8.73
CA ASP A 203 11.19 -11.80 8.62
C ASP A 203 10.79 -11.26 10.00
N ILE A 204 11.16 -10.04 10.26
CA ILE A 204 10.86 -9.31 11.51
C ILE A 204 10.34 -7.91 11.22
N PRO A 205 9.59 -7.28 12.13
CA PRO A 205 9.07 -5.93 11.92
C PRO A 205 10.12 -4.90 11.50
N GLY A 206 11.34 -5.01 12.03
CA GLY A 206 12.45 -4.11 11.68
C GLY A 206 12.88 -4.19 10.21
N ARG A 207 12.71 -5.32 9.53
CA ARG A 207 12.98 -5.47 8.11
C ARG A 207 11.88 -4.91 7.24
N ARG A 208 10.63 -4.95 7.70
CA ARG A 208 9.46 -4.42 7.02
C ARG A 208 9.33 -2.90 7.07
N GLY A 209 10.28 -2.18 7.71
CA GLY A 209 10.20 -0.73 7.91
C GLY A 209 9.93 0.06 6.64
N ASN A 210 10.57 -0.28 5.51
CA ASN A 210 10.33 0.39 4.23
C ASN A 210 8.94 0.04 3.64
N LEU A 211 8.46 -1.19 3.81
CA LEU A 211 7.10 -1.58 3.44
C LEU A 211 6.06 -0.76 4.22
N TYR A 212 6.28 -0.56 5.54
CA TYR A 212 5.40 0.26 6.37
C TYR A 212 5.37 1.72 5.91
N VAL A 213 6.54 2.30 5.66
CA VAL A 213 6.62 3.69 5.16
C VAL A 213 5.85 3.86 3.86
N ASN A 214 6.01 2.93 2.91
CA ASN A 214 5.33 3.00 1.63
C ASN A 214 3.81 2.79 1.77
N TYR A 215 3.39 1.90 2.68
CA TYR A 215 1.98 1.74 3.02
C TYR A 215 1.40 3.01 3.67
N ASP A 216 2.09 3.56 4.67
CA ASP A 216 1.62 4.74 5.41
C ASP A 216 1.46 5.95 4.45
N TRP A 217 2.34 6.09 3.45
CA TRP A 217 2.17 7.07 2.38
C TRP A 217 0.96 6.79 1.48
N ALA A 218 0.73 5.53 1.10
CA ALA A 218 -0.43 5.15 0.29
C ALA A 218 -1.74 5.41 1.05
N GLN A 219 -1.76 5.09 2.35
CA GLN A 219 -2.90 5.34 3.23
C GLN A 219 -3.15 6.85 3.37
N LYS A 220 -2.12 7.62 3.68
CA LYS A 220 -2.22 9.07 3.84
C LYS A 220 -2.71 9.76 2.55
N ALA A 221 -2.23 9.31 1.39
CA ALA A 221 -2.71 9.80 0.10
C ALA A 221 -4.19 9.47 -0.13
N TYR A 222 -4.61 8.25 0.21
CA TYR A 222 -6.01 7.83 0.12
C TYR A 222 -6.90 8.63 1.08
N ASP A 223 -6.50 8.78 2.33
CA ASP A 223 -7.25 9.50 3.36
C ASP A 223 -7.52 10.95 2.93
N GLY A 224 -6.50 11.60 2.37
CA GLY A 224 -6.62 12.98 1.90
C GLY A 224 -7.08 13.92 3.02
N GLU A 225 -8.31 14.41 2.93
CA GLU A 225 -8.91 15.29 3.92
C GLU A 225 -9.52 14.55 5.13
N ASP A 226 -9.91 13.28 4.97
CA ASP A 226 -10.48 12.43 6.06
C ASP A 226 -9.36 11.87 6.95
N LYS A 227 -8.77 12.72 7.78
CA LYS A 227 -7.58 12.40 8.59
C LYS A 227 -7.84 11.37 9.69
N ASN A 228 -9.06 11.29 10.17
CA ASN A 228 -9.47 10.36 11.22
C ASN A 228 -10.17 9.10 10.67
N ARG A 229 -10.29 8.96 9.33
CA ARG A 229 -10.81 7.79 8.60
C ARG A 229 -12.25 7.42 8.99
N ASN A 230 -13.05 8.41 9.31
CA ASN A 230 -14.46 8.19 9.72
C ASN A 230 -15.47 8.38 8.58
N ASN A 231 -15.03 8.77 7.38
CA ASN A 231 -15.82 9.11 6.21
C ASN A 231 -16.76 10.30 6.43
N ILE A 232 -16.46 11.17 7.37
CA ILE A 232 -17.20 12.40 7.66
C ILE A 232 -16.23 13.57 7.45
N LEU A 233 -16.67 14.62 6.78
CA LEU A 233 -15.88 15.84 6.66
C LEU A 233 -15.98 16.64 7.96
N ASP A 234 -14.98 16.54 8.80
CA ASP A 234 -14.95 17.22 10.09
C ASP A 234 -14.46 18.67 9.97
N ILE A 235 -14.71 19.45 11.02
CA ILE A 235 -14.28 20.85 11.06
C ILE A 235 -12.75 20.95 10.94
N GLY A 236 -12.28 21.64 9.89
CA GLY A 236 -10.85 21.85 9.62
C GLY A 236 -10.21 20.76 8.73
N GLU A 237 -10.99 19.84 8.19
CA GLU A 237 -10.55 18.87 7.19
C GLU A 237 -10.76 19.36 5.75
N ASP A 238 -11.79 20.17 5.48
CA ASP A 238 -12.03 20.77 4.17
C ASP A 238 -10.99 21.85 3.88
N SER A 239 -9.98 21.53 3.11
CA SER A 239 -8.84 22.38 2.83
C SER A 239 -9.11 23.40 1.71
N ASN A 240 -10.14 23.16 0.90
CA ASN A 240 -10.47 23.96 -0.28
C ASN A 240 -11.91 24.52 -0.28
N ASP A 241 -12.64 24.39 0.83
CA ASP A 241 -14.00 24.86 1.06
C ASP A 241 -15.02 24.33 0.02
N ASN A 242 -14.88 23.07 -0.41
CA ASN A 242 -15.78 22.47 -1.40
C ASN A 242 -16.90 21.59 -0.78
N GLU A 243 -16.92 21.44 0.55
CA GLU A 243 -17.88 20.65 1.33
C GLU A 243 -17.90 19.15 0.96
N LYS A 244 -16.75 18.62 0.54
CA LYS A 244 -16.57 17.20 0.18
C LYS A 244 -15.24 16.69 0.73
N ILE A 245 -15.17 15.41 1.01
CA ILE A 245 -13.91 14.74 1.32
C ILE A 245 -13.14 14.53 0.01
N ASP A 246 -12.04 15.24 -0.15
CA ASP A 246 -11.10 15.00 -1.24
C ASP A 246 -10.10 13.91 -0.82
N ARG A 247 -10.07 12.85 -1.61
CA ARG A 247 -9.17 11.70 -1.44
C ARG A 247 -8.09 11.71 -2.50
N TYR A 248 -7.06 10.88 -2.33
CA TYR A 248 -5.92 10.76 -3.25
C TYR A 248 -5.14 12.06 -3.41
N ILE A 249 -4.99 12.80 -2.32
CA ILE A 249 -4.12 13.95 -2.28
C ILE A 249 -2.67 13.46 -2.25
N LEU A 250 -1.87 13.92 -3.21
CA LEU A 250 -0.46 13.54 -3.34
C LEU A 250 0.44 14.70 -2.93
N PRO A 251 1.66 14.40 -2.43
CA PRO A 251 2.67 15.43 -2.23
C PRO A 251 2.92 16.14 -3.56
N ALA A 252 3.08 17.43 -3.51
CA ALA A 252 3.35 18.26 -4.69
C ALA A 252 4.65 19.04 -4.49
N PRO A 253 5.54 19.08 -5.49
CA PRO A 253 6.73 19.91 -5.40
C PRO A 253 6.33 21.39 -5.36
N PRO A 254 7.11 22.24 -4.69
CA PRO A 254 6.90 23.68 -4.74
C PRO A 254 6.84 24.19 -6.19
N PRO A 255 6.00 25.20 -6.48
CA PRO A 255 5.83 25.70 -7.83
C PRO A 255 7.14 26.29 -8.36
N THR A 256 7.44 26.00 -9.62
CA THR A 256 8.63 26.55 -10.29
C THR A 256 8.57 28.09 -10.27
N PRO A 257 9.60 28.77 -9.76
CA PRO A 257 9.63 30.23 -9.76
C PRO A 257 9.73 30.78 -11.20
N ASN A 258 9.03 31.85 -11.48
CA ASN A 258 9.20 32.55 -12.74
C ASN A 258 10.55 33.26 -12.77
N LEU A 259 11.40 32.86 -13.72
CA LEU A 259 12.74 33.38 -13.90
C LEU A 259 12.75 34.49 -14.95
N HIS A 260 13.29 35.66 -14.60
CA HIS A 260 13.63 36.74 -15.52
C HIS A 260 15.15 36.89 -15.60
N VAL A 261 15.66 37.00 -16.82
CA VAL A 261 17.10 37.09 -17.12
C VAL A 261 17.40 38.41 -17.81
N GLU A 262 18.29 39.19 -17.24
CA GLU A 262 18.85 40.40 -17.88
C GLU A 262 20.31 40.16 -18.26
N LEU A 263 20.67 40.59 -19.46
CA LEU A 263 22.01 40.46 -19.99
C LEU A 263 22.67 41.85 -20.07
N GLU A 264 23.79 41.98 -19.39
CA GLU A 264 24.69 43.12 -19.50
C GLU A 264 26.03 42.70 -20.04
N SER A 265 26.90 43.70 -20.34
CA SER A 265 28.27 43.37 -20.77
C SER A 265 29.01 42.63 -19.66
N ARG A 266 29.40 41.37 -19.95
CA ARG A 266 30.10 40.46 -19.00
C ARG A 266 29.36 40.10 -17.72
N LYS A 267 28.05 40.28 -17.70
CA LYS A 267 27.17 40.00 -16.50
C LYS A 267 25.84 39.47 -16.94
N VAL A 268 25.37 38.51 -16.22
CA VAL A 268 24.00 37.97 -16.27
C VAL A 268 23.35 38.25 -14.93
N ILE A 269 22.17 38.83 -14.96
CA ILE A 269 21.40 39.08 -13.74
C ILE A 269 20.17 38.18 -13.80
N LEU A 270 19.92 37.44 -12.76
CA LEU A 270 18.79 36.57 -12.62
C LEU A 270 17.85 37.10 -11.53
N TYR A 271 16.59 37.21 -11.88
CA TYR A 271 15.52 37.53 -10.93
C TYR A 271 14.51 36.36 -10.94
N TRP A 272 14.08 35.91 -9.80
CA TRP A 272 13.03 34.92 -9.68
C TRP A 272 12.02 35.30 -8.61
N GLN A 273 10.80 34.75 -8.75
CA GLN A 273 9.74 34.94 -7.77
C GLN A 273 9.95 34.01 -6.58
N ASN A 274 9.51 34.43 -5.42
CA ASN A 274 9.57 33.66 -4.16
C ASN A 274 8.31 32.83 -3.89
N ASN A 275 7.55 32.48 -4.93
CA ASN A 275 6.30 31.74 -4.83
C ASN A 275 6.48 30.32 -4.22
N ALA A 276 7.66 29.72 -4.38
CA ALA A 276 8.01 28.43 -3.76
C ALA A 276 8.11 28.52 -2.22
N GLU A 277 8.59 29.63 -1.68
CA GLU A 277 8.85 29.81 -0.24
C GLU A 277 7.56 29.82 0.61
N SER A 278 6.42 30.12 0.01
CA SER A 278 5.12 30.14 0.68
C SER A 278 4.27 28.91 0.42
N PHE A 279 4.77 27.99 -0.42
CA PHE A 279 4.03 26.80 -0.78
C PHE A 279 3.89 25.86 0.43
N LEU A 280 2.69 25.31 0.61
CA LEU A 280 2.39 24.28 1.60
C LEU A 280 2.21 22.96 0.84
N ASP A 281 2.93 21.93 1.26
CA ASP A 281 2.69 20.60 0.73
C ASP A 281 1.24 20.17 1.01
N PRO A 282 0.49 19.69 0.01
CA PRO A 282 -0.92 19.34 0.19
C PRO A 282 -1.20 18.26 1.24
N ILE A 283 -0.23 17.36 1.45
CA ILE A 283 -0.39 16.26 2.42
C ILE A 283 0.10 16.67 3.81
N SER A 284 1.34 17.14 3.91
CA SER A 284 1.94 17.48 5.21
C SER A 284 1.41 18.77 5.80
N GLN A 285 0.90 19.68 4.94
CA GLN A 285 0.51 21.05 5.27
C GLN A 285 1.68 21.84 5.89
N GLU A 286 2.90 21.46 5.55
CA GLU A 286 4.13 22.10 5.99
C GLU A 286 4.82 22.82 4.83
N LYS A 287 5.60 23.82 5.15
CA LYS A 287 6.50 24.48 4.20
C LYS A 287 7.82 23.71 4.21
N ASP A 288 8.05 22.91 3.22
CA ASP A 288 9.22 22.05 3.08
C ASP A 288 10.24 22.57 2.06
N PHE A 289 10.03 23.80 1.56
CA PHE A 289 10.95 24.41 0.63
C PHE A 289 12.29 24.74 1.30
N GLU A 290 13.39 24.11 0.82
CA GLU A 290 14.72 24.21 1.44
C GLU A 290 15.59 25.32 0.85
N GLY A 291 15.24 25.89 -0.32
CA GLY A 291 16.02 26.96 -0.92
C GLY A 291 16.26 26.81 -2.43
N TYR A 292 17.08 27.70 -2.98
CA TYR A 292 17.42 27.76 -4.39
C TYR A 292 18.88 27.37 -4.62
N LYS A 293 19.12 26.56 -5.68
CA LYS A 293 20.47 26.23 -6.15
C LYS A 293 20.65 26.69 -7.58
N ILE A 294 21.66 27.50 -7.83
CA ILE A 294 22.02 27.95 -9.17
C ILE A 294 23.24 27.20 -9.66
N TYR A 295 23.11 26.55 -10.79
CA TYR A 295 24.19 25.85 -11.45
C TYR A 295 24.59 26.53 -12.76
N GLY A 296 25.86 26.53 -13.05
CA GLY A 296 26.38 27.04 -14.30
C GLY A 296 27.25 26.04 -15.04
N ALA A 297 27.21 26.07 -16.36
CA ALA A 297 28.12 25.32 -17.22
C ALA A 297 28.67 26.18 -18.32
N ARG A 298 29.91 25.94 -18.74
CA ARG A 298 30.49 26.57 -19.91
C ARG A 298 30.28 25.70 -21.14
N LYS A 299 29.71 26.27 -22.20
CA LYS A 299 29.61 25.60 -23.47
C LYS A 299 30.92 25.76 -24.20
N THR A 300 31.67 24.66 -24.42
CA THR A 300 32.80 24.58 -25.35
C THR A 300 32.29 24.09 -26.70
N ASN A 301 32.89 24.54 -27.80
CA ASN A 301 32.48 24.15 -29.16
C ASN A 301 32.53 22.62 -29.30
N ASN A 302 31.38 22.01 -29.56
CA ASN A 302 31.12 20.57 -29.84
C ASN A 302 30.91 19.59 -28.69
N GLU A 303 30.68 20.02 -27.45
CA GLU A 303 30.39 19.07 -26.37
C GLU A 303 28.95 19.23 -25.79
N VAL A 304 28.36 18.10 -25.47
CA VAL A 304 27.14 18.06 -24.65
C VAL A 304 27.48 18.61 -23.26
N LEU A 305 26.68 19.54 -22.75
CA LEU A 305 26.86 20.11 -21.40
C LEU A 305 26.68 19.02 -20.35
N ASN A 306 27.73 18.35 -19.93
CA ASN A 306 27.64 17.23 -18.96
C ASN A 306 28.14 17.61 -17.56
N GLU A 307 28.74 18.79 -17.38
CA GLU A 307 29.28 19.22 -16.09
C GLU A 307 28.70 20.58 -15.72
N PHE A 308 27.84 20.56 -14.69
CA PHE A 308 27.33 21.76 -14.05
C PHE A 308 28.05 21.96 -12.71
N SER A 309 28.50 23.20 -12.47
CA SER A 309 29.09 23.60 -11.19
C SER A 309 28.06 24.41 -10.40
N LEU A 310 27.93 24.14 -9.11
CA LEU A 310 27.12 24.94 -8.21
C LEU A 310 27.75 26.32 -8.09
N LEU A 311 26.97 27.36 -8.38
CA LEU A 311 27.40 28.76 -8.34
C LEU A 311 26.88 29.47 -7.09
N LEU A 312 25.66 29.16 -6.68
CA LEU A 312 25.00 29.78 -5.51
C LEU A 312 24.03 28.76 -4.90
N GLU A 313 23.96 28.76 -3.59
CA GLU A 313 22.93 28.11 -2.79
C GLU A 313 22.41 29.13 -1.78
N THR A 314 21.11 29.24 -1.64
CA THR A 314 20.44 30.13 -0.66
C THR A 314 19.31 29.37 -0.02
N ASP A 315 19.19 29.45 1.28
CA ASP A 315 18.08 28.97 2.07
C ASP A 315 16.92 29.98 2.04
#